data_3d9532c27de3f58f64d4d013e099b11e
#
_entry.id   3d9532c27de3f58f64d4d013e099b11e
#
_cell.length_a   1.000
_cell.length_b   1.000
_cell.length_c   1.000
_cell.angle_alpha   90.00
_cell.angle_beta   90.00
_cell.angle_gamma   90.00
#
_symmetry.space_group_name_H-M   'P 1'
#
loop_
_entity.id
_entity.type
_entity.pdbx_description
1 polymer ?
#
loop_
_entity_poly.entity_id
_entity_poly.type
_entity_poly.pdbx_seq_one_letter_code
_entity_poly.pdbx_strand_id
1 'polypeptide(L)'
;MNRNLKLYSGVLILCCSLFVYSFTPSISIWPQFRGPENNLIATGTNYATEWNDSLNILWTQDLSGAGWSSPIVLGDKIFITSAFLEKAAPAETKPVQPTPPPTPTPPVEDNSYKEEVYRWELTCFDLKSGKELWKQIAHKGAPAIKKHVGSTYACETPVTDGKRVFAYFGMTGVYCYDLDGKLIWQKDLGTFKTLNGWGTGSSPVVYKDILYIQVDNEESSFMVALDAATGNEKWKVDRDEKTNYSTPVIWNNKFRTELVTIGKSARSYDPATGNLNWELKMGEGMAIPSPVYDNEHIYLGKSGGPNKPGILFSVKAGSKGDITPADSGLVSSGVEWTIRETGVSNPSPLLFNGLIYLLSGRGGEIYCLDAATGAQVYKEKVEKVGACWASPWIQGDKIYFYDEKGITQVIQVGKEFKVLSQNKLDDKFWASVAITNDAYIFRGVKKLYCVKK
;
A
#
# COMPACT_ATOMS: atom_id res chain seq x y z
N MET A 1 78.90 -18.98 51.04
CA MET A 1 78.41 -18.72 49.65
C MET A 1 76.89 -18.78 49.69
N ASN A 2 76.26 -17.65 49.96
CA ASN A 2 74.81 -17.53 50.14
C ASN A 2 74.18 -17.00 48.85
N ARG A 3 73.28 -17.76 48.26
CA ARG A 3 72.40 -17.32 47.13
C ARG A 3 71.02 -17.00 47.69
N ASN A 4 70.67 -15.71 47.68
CA ASN A 4 69.35 -15.22 47.99
C ASN A 4 68.43 -15.44 46.78
N LEU A 5 67.36 -16.18 46.98
CA LEU A 5 66.25 -16.35 46.02
C LEU A 5 65.18 -15.26 46.32
N LYS A 6 64.99 -14.31 45.46
CA LYS A 6 63.88 -13.35 45.55
C LYS A 6 62.63 -13.94 44.83
N LEU A 7 61.60 -14.20 45.64
CA LEU A 7 60.24 -14.51 45.11
C LEU A 7 59.60 -13.19 44.59
N TYR A 8 59.22 -13.16 43.31
CA TYR A 8 58.32 -12.17 42.77
C TYR A 8 56.90 -12.70 42.79
N SER A 9 56.03 -12.11 43.66
CA SER A 9 54.60 -12.33 43.64
C SER A 9 53.98 -11.49 42.52
N GLY A 10 53.62 -12.12 41.39
CA GLY A 10 52.85 -11.49 40.34
C GLY A 10 51.37 -11.48 40.70
N VAL A 11 50.81 -10.31 40.96
CA VAL A 11 49.35 -10.11 41.10
C VAL A 11 48.76 -10.07 39.67
N LEU A 12 48.00 -11.11 39.32
CA LEU A 12 47.23 -11.18 38.07
C LEU A 12 45.94 -10.38 38.28
N ILE A 13 45.87 -9.15 37.78
CA ILE A 13 44.62 -8.34 37.72
C ILE A 13 43.79 -8.87 36.58
N LEU A 14 42.74 -9.64 36.86
CA LEU A 14 41.75 -10.08 35.91
C LEU A 14 40.77 -8.93 35.61
N CYS A 15 41.03 -8.14 34.57
CA CYS A 15 40.08 -7.15 34.04
C CYS A 15 38.90 -7.88 33.40
N CYS A 16 37.83 -8.07 34.13
CA CYS A 16 36.52 -8.44 33.58
C CYS A 16 35.93 -7.20 32.86
N SER A 17 36.16 -7.08 31.57
CA SER A 17 35.44 -6.13 30.70
C SER A 17 33.99 -6.60 30.60
N LEU A 18 33.10 -5.99 31.36
CA LEU A 18 31.64 -6.08 31.18
C LEU A 18 31.30 -5.40 29.85
N PHE A 19 31.13 -6.20 28.79
CA PHE A 19 30.45 -5.75 27.57
C PHE A 19 28.98 -5.49 27.92
N VAL A 20 28.67 -4.22 28.23
CA VAL A 20 27.27 -3.77 28.27
C VAL A 20 26.80 -3.72 26.82
N TYR A 21 26.10 -4.76 26.38
CA TYR A 21 25.33 -4.70 25.14
C TYR A 21 24.22 -3.65 25.33
N SER A 22 24.48 -2.47 24.85
CA SER A 22 23.44 -1.42 24.71
C SER A 22 22.47 -1.93 23.65
N PHE A 23 21.35 -2.48 24.07
CA PHE A 23 20.20 -2.71 23.20
C PHE A 23 19.63 -1.33 22.83
N THR A 24 20.10 -0.75 21.74
CA THR A 24 19.35 0.33 21.10
C THR A 24 18.11 -0.32 20.50
N PRO A 25 16.90 0.05 20.96
CA PRO A 25 15.68 -0.47 20.34
C PRO A 25 15.69 -0.08 18.86
N SER A 26 15.51 -1.06 17.99
CA SER A 26 15.40 -0.79 16.55
C SER A 26 14.19 0.11 16.32
N ILE A 27 14.38 1.22 15.62
CA ILE A 27 13.31 2.17 15.29
C ILE A 27 12.32 1.44 14.39
N SER A 28 11.03 1.48 14.74
CA SER A 28 9.96 0.95 13.87
C SER A 28 9.83 1.83 12.63
N ILE A 29 9.97 1.24 11.46
CA ILE A 29 9.89 1.96 10.19
C ILE A 29 8.97 1.20 9.23
N TRP A 30 7.82 1.79 8.92
CA TRP A 30 6.88 1.36 7.88
C TRP A 30 6.48 2.58 7.07
N PRO A 31 7.36 3.06 6.17
CA PRO A 31 7.34 4.45 5.72
C PRO A 31 6.33 4.75 4.62
N GLN A 32 5.75 3.73 4.00
CA GLN A 32 4.90 3.86 2.83
C GLN A 32 3.93 2.67 2.69
N PHE A 33 3.05 2.72 1.71
CA PHE A 33 2.18 1.60 1.35
C PHE A 33 3.02 0.33 1.13
N ARG A 34 2.65 -0.76 1.80
CA ARG A 34 3.33 -2.07 1.80
C ARG A 34 4.75 -2.08 2.37
N GLY A 35 5.11 -1.05 3.14
CA GLY A 35 6.38 -0.99 3.88
C GLY A 35 7.62 -0.67 3.05
N PRO A 36 8.81 -0.85 3.61
CA PRO A 36 10.05 -0.36 3.01
C PRO A 36 10.40 -1.08 1.70
N GLU A 37 10.09 -2.38 1.60
CA GLU A 37 10.45 -3.22 0.44
C GLU A 37 9.26 -3.47 -0.50
N ASN A 38 8.15 -2.75 -0.36
CA ASN A 38 6.90 -2.97 -1.12
C ASN A 38 6.40 -4.42 -1.09
N ASN A 39 6.76 -5.16 -0.04
CA ASN A 39 6.40 -6.54 0.17
C ASN A 39 6.11 -6.72 1.67
N LEU A 40 4.87 -7.04 2.03
CA LEU A 40 4.42 -7.05 3.42
C LEU A 40 5.03 -8.23 4.19
N ILE A 41 6.29 -8.13 4.58
CA ILE A 41 7.01 -9.12 5.36
C ILE A 41 7.36 -8.55 6.74
N ALA A 42 6.91 -9.23 7.79
CA ALA A 42 7.27 -8.93 9.16
C ALA A 42 8.66 -9.52 9.48
N THR A 43 9.60 -8.68 9.84
CA THR A 43 11.01 -9.06 10.08
C THR A 43 11.31 -9.38 11.56
N GLY A 44 10.44 -9.00 12.49
CA GLY A 44 10.58 -9.30 13.91
C GLY A 44 10.13 -10.73 14.26
N THR A 45 10.23 -11.10 15.54
CA THR A 45 9.94 -12.46 16.01
C THR A 45 8.83 -12.56 17.03
N ASN A 46 8.43 -11.46 17.66
CA ASN A 46 7.50 -11.46 18.81
C ASN A 46 6.10 -10.95 18.46
N TYR A 47 5.57 -11.36 17.31
CA TYR A 47 4.21 -10.98 16.91
C TYR A 47 3.16 -11.89 17.54
N ALA A 48 1.96 -11.33 17.73
CA ALA A 48 0.79 -12.14 18.05
C ALA A 48 0.43 -13.01 16.83
N THR A 49 0.17 -14.29 17.08
CA THR A 49 -0.34 -15.24 16.08
C THR A 49 -1.82 -15.48 16.22
N GLU A 50 -2.37 -15.14 17.37
CA GLU A 50 -3.78 -15.25 17.71
C GLU A 50 -4.27 -13.93 18.29
N TRP A 51 -5.44 -13.49 17.88
CA TRP A 51 -6.11 -12.30 18.40
C TRP A 51 -7.61 -12.32 18.16
N ASN A 52 -8.31 -11.56 18.99
CA ASN A 52 -9.70 -11.17 18.84
C ASN A 52 -9.90 -9.81 19.51
N ASP A 53 -11.12 -9.32 19.63
CA ASP A 53 -11.41 -7.99 20.20
C ASP A 53 -10.92 -7.77 21.65
N SER A 54 -10.46 -8.83 22.35
CA SER A 54 -9.96 -8.76 23.72
C SER A 54 -8.60 -9.43 23.93
N LEU A 55 -8.17 -10.30 23.00
CA LEU A 55 -6.90 -11.03 23.10
C LEU A 55 -5.83 -10.35 22.22
N ASN A 56 -4.67 -10.09 22.83
CA ASN A 56 -3.52 -9.50 22.12
C ASN A 56 -3.81 -8.15 21.46
N ILE A 57 -4.75 -7.39 22.00
CA ILE A 57 -5.00 -5.99 21.64
C ILE A 57 -4.29 -5.10 22.66
N LEU A 58 -3.24 -4.42 22.23
CA LEU A 58 -2.54 -3.48 23.09
C LEU A 58 -3.40 -2.24 23.34
N TRP A 59 -4.01 -1.72 22.27
CA TRP A 59 -4.95 -0.60 22.32
C TRP A 59 -5.83 -0.56 21.07
N THR A 60 -6.97 0.14 21.21
CA THR A 60 -7.80 0.57 20.07
C THR A 60 -8.04 2.07 20.18
N GLN A 61 -8.17 2.75 19.04
CA GLN A 61 -8.48 4.16 18.94
C GLN A 61 -9.61 4.39 17.96
N ASP A 62 -10.67 5.05 18.39
CA ASP A 62 -11.77 5.41 17.50
C ASP A 62 -11.31 6.41 16.45
N LEU A 63 -11.75 6.22 15.21
CA LEU A 63 -11.42 7.07 14.07
C LEU A 63 -12.58 7.99 13.73
N SER A 64 -12.25 9.26 13.46
CA SER A 64 -13.18 10.21 12.85
C SER A 64 -12.95 10.26 11.35
N GLY A 65 -14.04 10.32 10.56
CA GLY A 65 -13.96 10.37 9.11
C GLY A 65 -13.73 9.00 8.45
N ALA A 66 -13.87 8.99 7.14
CA ALA A 66 -13.70 7.81 6.31
C ALA A 66 -12.36 7.84 5.58
N GLY A 67 -11.74 6.67 5.39
CA GLY A 67 -10.53 6.56 4.60
C GLY A 67 -10.08 5.11 4.49
N TRP A 68 -9.46 4.77 3.35
CA TRP A 68 -8.94 3.44 3.08
C TRP A 68 -7.41 3.40 2.98
N SER A 69 -6.76 4.53 3.31
CA SER A 69 -5.29 4.57 3.39
C SER A 69 -4.79 3.57 4.43
N SER A 70 -3.71 2.87 4.11
CA SER A 70 -2.97 2.07 5.10
C SER A 70 -2.28 2.98 6.11
N PRO A 71 -2.13 2.56 7.37
CA PRO A 71 -1.26 3.27 8.29
C PRO A 71 0.20 3.22 7.82
N ILE A 72 0.96 4.28 8.10
CA ILE A 72 2.43 4.24 8.04
C ILE A 72 3.00 4.50 9.43
N VAL A 73 4.21 4.02 9.68
CA VAL A 73 4.87 4.14 10.98
C VAL A 73 6.28 4.67 10.82
N LEU A 74 6.61 5.67 11.65
CA LEU A 74 7.97 6.17 11.79
C LEU A 74 8.30 6.38 13.28
N GLY A 75 9.19 5.58 13.81
CA GLY A 75 9.54 5.61 15.23
C GLY A 75 8.34 5.24 16.10
N ASP A 76 7.90 6.19 16.90
CA ASP A 76 6.74 6.10 17.80
C ASP A 76 5.46 6.75 17.24
N LYS A 77 5.46 7.15 15.97
CA LYS A 77 4.35 7.86 15.32
C LYS A 77 3.68 6.99 14.25
N ILE A 78 2.35 7.02 14.23
CA ILE A 78 1.51 6.41 13.18
C ILE A 78 0.81 7.55 12.43
N PHE A 79 0.77 7.49 11.11
CA PHE A 79 0.06 8.47 10.30
C PHE A 79 -0.98 7.81 9.42
N ILE A 80 -2.16 8.43 9.33
CA ILE A 80 -3.24 8.06 8.41
C ILE A 80 -3.88 9.30 7.79
N THR A 81 -4.46 9.13 6.60
CA THR A 81 -5.30 10.16 5.95
C THR A 81 -6.77 9.83 6.13
N SER A 82 -7.64 10.82 6.28
CA SER A 82 -9.10 10.65 6.39
C SER A 82 -9.84 11.81 5.72
N ALA A 83 -11.07 11.56 5.31
CA ALA A 83 -12.00 12.58 4.87
C ALA A 83 -13.22 12.57 5.80
N PHE A 84 -13.42 13.65 6.53
CA PHE A 84 -14.51 13.82 7.51
C PHE A 84 -15.62 14.68 6.91
N LEU A 85 -16.84 14.13 6.82
CA LEU A 85 -18.03 14.88 6.41
C LEU A 85 -18.48 15.78 7.56
N GLU A 86 -18.25 17.08 7.45
CA GLU A 86 -18.63 18.07 8.45
C GLU A 86 -20.07 18.53 8.28
N LYS A 87 -20.51 18.69 7.02
CA LYS A 87 -21.87 19.07 6.67
C LYS A 87 -22.36 18.21 5.53
N ALA A 88 -23.44 17.45 5.75
CA ALA A 88 -24.12 16.70 4.71
C ALA A 88 -24.94 17.66 3.81
N ALA A 89 -25.14 17.25 2.55
CA ALA A 89 -26.14 17.89 1.71
C ALA A 89 -27.54 17.77 2.35
N PRO A 90 -28.42 18.75 2.13
CA PRO A 90 -29.81 18.65 2.54
C PRO A 90 -30.44 17.39 1.95
N ALA A 91 -31.25 16.68 2.74
CA ALA A 91 -32.00 15.54 2.21
C ALA A 91 -32.90 16.01 1.06
N GLU A 92 -32.77 15.39 -0.12
CA GLU A 92 -33.71 15.67 -1.20
C GLU A 92 -35.14 15.31 -0.73
N THR A 93 -35.95 16.31 -0.45
CA THR A 93 -37.40 16.13 -0.34
C THR A 93 -37.96 16.00 -1.75
N LYS A 94 -37.96 14.75 -2.29
CA LYS A 94 -38.70 14.49 -3.53
C LYS A 94 -40.18 14.63 -3.21
N PRO A 95 -40.90 15.61 -3.81
CA PRO A 95 -42.36 15.60 -3.74
C PRO A 95 -42.84 14.31 -4.41
N VAL A 96 -43.62 13.52 -3.70
CA VAL A 96 -44.34 12.38 -4.29
C VAL A 96 -45.40 12.97 -5.20
N GLN A 97 -45.06 13.22 -6.46
CA GLN A 97 -46.06 13.50 -7.46
C GLN A 97 -46.55 12.18 -8.07
N PRO A 98 -47.87 12.02 -8.30
CA PRO A 98 -48.39 10.87 -9.02
C PRO A 98 -47.84 10.91 -10.48
N THR A 99 -47.11 9.91 -10.86
CA THR A 99 -46.38 9.83 -12.13
C THR A 99 -47.31 9.67 -13.33
N PRO A 100 -47.22 10.55 -14.36
CA PRO A 100 -47.54 10.15 -15.73
C PRO A 100 -46.47 9.20 -16.29
N PRO A 101 -46.75 8.39 -17.33
CA PRO A 101 -45.79 7.44 -17.88
C PRO A 101 -44.52 8.15 -18.38
N PRO A 102 -43.34 7.51 -18.21
CA PRO A 102 -42.07 8.19 -18.40
C PRO A 102 -41.80 8.49 -19.88
N THR A 103 -41.72 9.77 -20.21
CA THR A 103 -40.91 10.21 -21.33
C THR A 103 -39.44 10.04 -20.93
N PRO A 104 -38.53 9.56 -21.76
CA PRO A 104 -37.11 9.48 -21.42
C PRO A 104 -36.51 10.87 -21.21
N THR A 105 -36.53 11.33 -20.00
CA THR A 105 -35.77 12.53 -19.59
C THR A 105 -34.31 12.09 -19.42
N PRO A 106 -33.35 12.88 -19.93
CA PRO A 106 -31.93 12.63 -19.63
C PRO A 106 -31.74 12.53 -18.09
N PRO A 107 -30.87 11.65 -17.60
CA PRO A 107 -30.59 11.56 -16.17
C PRO A 107 -30.24 12.95 -15.64
N VAL A 108 -30.97 13.46 -14.66
CA VAL A 108 -30.60 14.70 -13.96
C VAL A 108 -29.29 14.44 -13.25
N GLU A 109 -28.29 15.21 -13.56
CA GLU A 109 -26.97 15.11 -12.93
C GLU A 109 -27.11 15.42 -11.44
N ASP A 110 -26.86 14.44 -10.58
CA ASP A 110 -26.90 14.63 -9.13
C ASP A 110 -25.69 15.47 -8.69
N ASN A 111 -25.95 16.73 -8.42
CA ASN A 111 -24.97 17.71 -7.93
C ASN A 111 -25.05 17.97 -6.43
N SER A 112 -25.82 17.18 -5.68
CA SER A 112 -26.02 17.35 -4.22
C SER A 112 -24.72 17.36 -3.43
N TYR A 113 -23.70 16.59 -3.89
CA TYR A 113 -22.39 16.55 -3.27
C TYR A 113 -21.68 17.90 -3.20
N LYS A 114 -22.03 18.87 -4.04
CA LYS A 114 -21.48 20.23 -4.03
C LYS A 114 -21.93 21.06 -2.82
N GLU A 115 -22.97 20.62 -2.12
CA GLU A 115 -23.45 21.22 -0.89
C GLU A 115 -22.86 20.58 0.37
N GLU A 116 -22.16 19.46 0.21
CA GLU A 116 -21.42 18.81 1.29
C GLU A 116 -20.17 19.61 1.63
N VAL A 117 -19.75 19.57 2.89
CA VAL A 117 -18.48 20.12 3.34
C VAL A 117 -17.65 19.02 3.99
N TYR A 118 -16.50 18.73 3.40
CA TYR A 118 -15.54 17.79 3.92
C TYR A 118 -14.31 18.50 4.49
N ARG A 119 -13.66 17.83 5.44
CA ARG A 119 -12.28 18.09 5.83
C ARG A 119 -11.43 16.89 5.42
N TRP A 120 -10.39 17.14 4.66
CA TRP A 120 -9.33 16.19 4.36
C TRP A 120 -8.26 16.31 5.44
N GLU A 121 -7.99 15.24 6.15
CA GLU A 121 -7.20 15.28 7.38
C GLU A 121 -6.01 14.32 7.31
N LEU A 122 -4.84 14.77 7.80
CA LEU A 122 -3.73 13.92 8.17
C LEU A 122 -3.68 13.86 9.69
N THR A 123 -3.73 12.65 10.26
CA THR A 123 -3.71 12.45 11.71
C THR A 123 -2.49 11.63 12.11
N CYS A 124 -1.83 12.06 13.17
CA CYS A 124 -0.72 11.37 13.82
C CYS A 124 -1.16 10.82 15.16
N PHE A 125 -0.83 9.54 15.41
CA PHE A 125 -1.07 8.87 16.67
C PHE A 125 0.23 8.38 17.29
N ASP A 126 0.25 8.27 18.60
CA ASP A 126 1.33 7.62 19.35
C ASP A 126 1.25 6.10 19.21
N LEU A 127 2.33 5.47 18.78
CA LEU A 127 2.38 4.02 18.53
C LEU A 127 2.16 3.19 19.80
N LYS A 128 2.59 3.69 20.96
CA LYS A 128 2.52 2.93 22.22
C LYS A 128 1.14 2.95 22.86
N SER A 129 0.46 4.08 22.74
CA SER A 129 -0.81 4.32 23.43
C SER A 129 -2.02 4.43 22.52
N GLY A 130 -1.82 4.59 21.21
CA GLY A 130 -2.88 4.86 20.23
C GLY A 130 -3.47 6.26 20.32
N LYS A 131 -3.02 7.13 21.23
CA LYS A 131 -3.55 8.47 21.42
C LYS A 131 -3.22 9.37 20.23
N GLU A 132 -4.17 10.20 19.84
CA GLU A 132 -3.94 11.25 18.84
C GLU A 132 -2.93 12.26 19.40
N LEU A 133 -1.82 12.45 18.68
CA LEU A 133 -0.79 13.44 18.98
C LEU A 133 -1.13 14.78 18.35
N TRP A 134 -1.53 14.74 17.09
CA TRP A 134 -1.98 15.91 16.34
C TRP A 134 -2.83 15.49 15.13
N LYS A 135 -3.63 16.42 14.65
CA LYS A 135 -4.45 16.32 13.45
C LYS A 135 -4.37 17.62 12.66
N GLN A 136 -4.10 17.51 11.37
CA GLN A 136 -4.05 18.66 10.47
C GLN A 136 -5.15 18.56 9.41
N ILE A 137 -5.87 19.64 9.23
CA ILE A 137 -6.81 19.81 8.14
C ILE A 137 -6.01 20.27 6.93
N ALA A 138 -5.77 19.36 5.98
CA ALA A 138 -5.09 19.66 4.73
C ALA A 138 -5.95 20.53 3.82
N HIS A 139 -7.24 20.19 3.69
CA HIS A 139 -8.21 20.95 2.91
C HIS A 139 -9.59 20.91 3.58
N LYS A 140 -10.37 21.97 3.38
CA LYS A 140 -11.78 22.06 3.80
C LYS A 140 -12.61 22.68 2.68
N GLY A 141 -13.68 22.01 2.28
CA GLY A 141 -14.58 22.51 1.24
C GLY A 141 -15.52 21.46 0.69
N ALA A 142 -16.26 21.83 -0.35
CA ALA A 142 -17.06 20.89 -1.10
C ALA A 142 -16.14 20.03 -2.00
N PRO A 143 -16.46 18.74 -2.21
CA PRO A 143 -15.74 17.94 -3.20
C PRO A 143 -15.93 18.51 -4.60
N ALA A 144 -14.86 18.60 -5.37
CA ALA A 144 -14.93 19.05 -6.77
C ALA A 144 -15.53 17.96 -7.69
N ILE A 145 -15.40 16.68 -7.31
CA ILE A 145 -15.94 15.53 -8.04
C ILE A 145 -16.68 14.62 -7.09
N LYS A 146 -17.85 14.13 -7.51
CA LYS A 146 -18.63 13.13 -6.78
C LYS A 146 -17.87 11.82 -6.71
N LYS A 147 -17.75 11.25 -5.48
CA LYS A 147 -17.19 9.92 -5.31
C LYS A 147 -18.24 8.83 -5.54
N HIS A 148 -17.78 7.65 -5.93
CA HIS A 148 -18.60 6.44 -5.89
C HIS A 148 -19.09 6.15 -4.47
N VAL A 149 -20.31 5.63 -4.32
CA VAL A 149 -20.92 5.34 -3.00
C VAL A 149 -20.05 4.37 -2.16
N GLY A 150 -19.37 3.44 -2.81
CA GLY A 150 -18.45 2.51 -2.18
C GLY A 150 -17.02 3.04 -1.99
N SER A 151 -16.74 4.35 -2.23
CA SER A 151 -15.40 4.93 -2.09
C SER A 151 -15.34 6.00 -1.01
N THR A 152 -14.12 6.42 -0.68
CA THR A 152 -13.85 7.57 0.20
C THR A 152 -13.02 8.63 -0.55
N TYR A 153 -12.91 9.82 0.04
CA TYR A 153 -12.03 10.88 -0.50
C TYR A 153 -10.61 10.84 0.08
N ALA A 154 -10.23 9.73 0.75
CA ALA A 154 -8.91 9.52 1.34
C ALA A 154 -8.52 8.04 1.24
N CYS A 155 -8.17 7.60 0.04
CA CYS A 155 -7.77 6.22 -0.26
C CYS A 155 -6.24 6.07 -0.27
N GLU A 156 -5.52 7.14 -0.60
CA GLU A 156 -4.08 7.13 -0.76
C GLU A 156 -3.38 7.04 0.59
N THR A 157 -2.44 6.12 0.70
CA THR A 157 -1.60 5.95 1.87
C THR A 157 -0.56 7.07 1.92
N PRO A 158 -0.37 7.77 3.04
CA PRO A 158 0.70 8.75 3.17
C PRO A 158 2.08 8.08 3.07
N VAL A 159 3.12 8.88 2.85
CA VAL A 159 4.51 8.40 2.81
C VAL A 159 5.41 9.30 3.65
N THR A 160 6.49 8.75 4.21
CA THR A 160 7.49 9.53 4.95
C THR A 160 8.91 9.26 4.43
N ASP A 161 9.73 10.30 4.41
CA ASP A 161 11.16 10.22 4.13
C ASP A 161 12.02 10.15 5.41
N GLY A 162 11.37 9.97 6.57
CA GLY A 162 12.02 9.97 7.88
C GLY A 162 12.18 11.36 8.52
N LYS A 163 11.87 12.43 7.79
CA LYS A 163 11.94 13.83 8.27
C LYS A 163 10.62 14.57 8.10
N ARG A 164 9.84 14.16 7.09
CA ARG A 164 8.58 14.77 6.67
C ARG A 164 7.56 13.68 6.42
N VAL A 165 6.29 14.04 6.45
CA VAL A 165 5.19 13.18 6.01
C VAL A 165 4.44 13.88 4.88
N PHE A 166 4.13 13.10 3.83
CA PHE A 166 3.44 13.58 2.64
C PHE A 166 2.08 12.90 2.55
N ALA A 167 1.03 13.71 2.46
CA ALA A 167 -0.33 13.26 2.22
C ALA A 167 -0.77 13.70 0.83
N TYR A 168 -1.23 12.77 0.01
CA TYR A 168 -1.84 13.04 -1.28
C TYR A 168 -3.34 12.75 -1.19
N PHE A 169 -4.14 13.70 -1.66
CA PHE A 169 -5.59 13.57 -1.75
C PHE A 169 -5.99 13.97 -3.17
N GLY A 170 -6.13 13.01 -4.03
CA GLY A 170 -6.37 13.14 -5.46
C GLY A 170 -6.85 14.49 -5.98
N MET A 171 -8.05 14.92 -5.54
CA MET A 171 -8.66 16.16 -6.04
C MET A 171 -8.22 17.44 -5.32
N THR A 172 -7.52 17.35 -4.19
CA THR A 172 -7.14 18.54 -3.41
C THR A 172 -5.63 18.77 -3.37
N GLY A 173 -4.85 17.84 -3.91
CA GLY A 173 -3.40 17.99 -4.07
C GLY A 173 -2.55 17.28 -3.02
N VAL A 174 -1.31 17.71 -2.90
CA VAL A 174 -0.27 17.14 -2.05
C VAL A 174 0.08 18.11 -0.95
N TYR A 175 0.26 17.58 0.24
CA TYR A 175 0.59 18.34 1.46
C TYR A 175 1.80 17.70 2.14
N CYS A 176 2.79 18.50 2.47
CA CYS A 176 3.99 18.10 3.18
C CYS A 176 4.02 18.73 4.55
N TYR A 177 4.15 17.90 5.58
CA TYR A 177 4.25 18.33 6.97
C TYR A 177 5.57 17.86 7.58
N ASP A 178 6.06 18.58 8.59
CA ASP A 178 7.06 18.01 9.50
C ASP A 178 6.42 16.95 10.41
N LEU A 179 7.23 16.27 11.20
CA LEU A 179 6.76 15.18 12.07
C LEU A 179 5.93 15.68 13.27
N ASP A 180 5.90 16.98 13.52
CA ASP A 180 5.11 17.64 14.56
C ASP A 180 3.83 18.28 14.01
N GLY A 181 3.56 18.07 12.71
CA GLY A 181 2.32 18.46 12.04
C GLY A 181 2.33 19.88 11.47
N LYS A 182 3.47 20.58 11.45
CA LYS A 182 3.54 21.89 10.80
C LYS A 182 3.61 21.73 9.30
N LEU A 183 2.71 22.40 8.57
CA LEU A 183 2.72 22.45 7.10
C LEU A 183 4.00 23.12 6.61
N ILE A 184 4.74 22.43 5.73
CA ILE A 184 5.96 22.92 5.09
C ILE A 184 5.61 23.50 3.72
N TRP A 185 4.93 22.71 2.88
CA TRP A 185 4.45 23.13 1.57
C TRP A 185 3.21 22.34 1.17
N GLN A 186 2.48 22.88 0.20
CA GLN A 186 1.37 22.21 -0.49
C GLN A 186 1.45 22.47 -1.98
N LYS A 187 0.92 21.56 -2.80
CA LYS A 187 0.89 21.68 -4.25
C LYS A 187 -0.40 21.13 -4.81
N ASP A 188 -1.09 21.92 -5.60
CA ASP A 188 -2.21 21.48 -6.41
C ASP A 188 -1.67 20.74 -7.65
N LEU A 189 -2.21 19.55 -7.92
CA LEU A 189 -1.90 18.75 -9.11
C LEU A 189 -3.05 18.72 -10.12
N GLY A 190 -4.11 19.46 -9.86
CA GLY A 190 -5.35 19.46 -10.62
C GLY A 190 -6.36 18.44 -10.11
N THR A 191 -7.58 18.58 -10.60
CA THR A 191 -8.72 17.71 -10.29
C THR A 191 -9.22 17.05 -11.55
N PHE A 192 -9.24 15.72 -11.57
CA PHE A 192 -9.54 14.94 -12.77
C PHE A 192 -10.61 13.89 -12.47
N LYS A 193 -11.49 13.65 -13.46
CA LYS A 193 -12.46 12.56 -13.39
C LYS A 193 -11.77 11.21 -13.37
N THR A 194 -12.31 10.31 -12.57
CA THR A 194 -11.87 8.91 -12.48
C THR A 194 -12.98 7.98 -12.90
N LEU A 195 -12.65 6.76 -13.27
CA LEU A 195 -13.60 5.75 -13.72
C LEU A 195 -14.73 5.60 -12.68
N ASN A 196 -15.96 5.87 -13.08
CA ASN A 196 -17.16 5.79 -12.24
C ASN A 196 -17.07 6.53 -10.89
N GLY A 197 -16.19 7.52 -10.76
CA GLY A 197 -16.00 8.27 -9.52
C GLY A 197 -15.33 7.48 -8.37
N TRP A 198 -14.63 6.38 -8.67
CA TRP A 198 -13.92 5.61 -7.63
C TRP A 198 -12.81 6.40 -6.94
N GLY A 199 -12.40 7.53 -7.52
CA GLY A 199 -11.33 8.36 -7.00
C GLY A 199 -9.94 7.85 -7.39
N THR A 200 -8.93 8.42 -6.77
CA THR A 200 -7.54 7.99 -6.86
C THR A 200 -7.24 6.96 -5.79
N GLY A 201 -6.31 6.05 -6.04
CA GLY A 201 -5.90 5.02 -5.07
C GLY A 201 -4.40 4.76 -5.13
N SER A 202 -3.73 5.29 -6.14
CA SER A 202 -2.28 5.24 -6.26
C SER A 202 -1.64 6.12 -5.19
N SER A 203 -0.87 5.53 -4.29
CA SER A 203 -0.21 6.26 -3.19
C SER A 203 1.10 6.91 -3.66
N PRO A 204 1.53 8.03 -3.06
CA PRO A 204 2.83 8.63 -3.35
C PRO A 204 3.97 7.72 -2.86
N VAL A 205 5.14 7.85 -3.50
CA VAL A 205 6.37 7.13 -3.15
C VAL A 205 7.50 8.14 -3.02
N VAL A 206 8.38 7.98 -2.03
CA VAL A 206 9.54 8.85 -1.84
C VAL A 206 10.84 8.06 -1.99
N TYR A 207 11.80 8.63 -2.72
CA TYR A 207 13.14 8.06 -2.87
C TYR A 207 14.17 9.18 -3.09
N LYS A 208 15.24 9.20 -2.29
CA LYS A 208 16.36 10.17 -2.39
C LYS A 208 15.90 11.62 -2.53
N ASP A 209 15.10 12.09 -1.57
CA ASP A 209 14.56 13.47 -1.55
C ASP A 209 13.67 13.84 -2.77
N ILE A 210 13.11 12.86 -3.46
CA ILE A 210 12.14 13.05 -4.54
C ILE A 210 10.84 12.32 -4.18
N LEU A 211 9.72 13.04 -4.27
CA LEU A 211 8.38 12.52 -4.12
C LEU A 211 7.78 12.25 -5.50
N TYR A 212 7.33 11.03 -5.74
CA TYR A 212 6.73 10.59 -7.00
C TYR A 212 5.25 10.36 -6.82
N ILE A 213 4.44 10.89 -7.75
CA ILE A 213 2.98 10.76 -7.73
C ILE A 213 2.50 10.38 -9.13
N GLN A 214 1.83 9.24 -9.22
CA GLN A 214 1.12 8.79 -10.41
C GLN A 214 -0.30 9.34 -10.37
N VAL A 215 -0.66 10.15 -11.38
CA VAL A 215 -1.96 10.78 -11.51
C VAL A 215 -2.64 10.25 -12.76
N ASP A 216 -3.10 9.00 -12.71
CA ASP A 216 -3.80 8.36 -13.81
C ASP A 216 -5.32 8.58 -13.67
N ASN A 217 -5.96 9.08 -14.73
CA ASN A 217 -7.34 9.56 -14.72
C ASN A 217 -7.98 9.47 -16.11
N GLU A 218 -9.25 9.85 -16.26
CA GLU A 218 -9.97 9.77 -17.54
C GLU A 218 -9.67 10.93 -18.51
N GLU A 219 -8.98 11.98 -18.07
CA GLU A 219 -8.79 13.23 -18.81
C GLU A 219 -7.34 13.44 -19.25
N SER A 220 -6.40 13.58 -18.30
CA SER A 220 -5.00 13.90 -18.55
C SER A 220 -4.08 13.22 -17.53
N SER A 221 -3.62 12.04 -17.87
CA SER A 221 -2.77 11.22 -16.99
C SER A 221 -1.31 11.64 -17.07
N PHE A 222 -0.61 11.62 -15.94
CA PHE A 222 0.81 11.95 -15.87
C PHE A 222 1.50 11.30 -14.65
N MET A 223 2.82 11.25 -14.73
CA MET A 223 3.69 10.99 -13.60
C MET A 223 4.47 12.25 -13.26
N VAL A 224 4.52 12.64 -11.99
CA VAL A 224 5.25 13.83 -11.55
C VAL A 224 6.24 13.47 -10.42
N ALA A 225 7.42 14.06 -10.50
CA ALA A 225 8.45 14.02 -9.46
C ALA A 225 8.62 15.41 -8.87
N LEU A 226 8.48 15.50 -7.56
CA LEU A 226 8.61 16.73 -6.80
C LEU A 226 9.83 16.66 -5.89
N ASP A 227 10.53 17.76 -5.73
CA ASP A 227 11.50 17.91 -4.67
C ASP A 227 10.82 17.80 -3.32
N ALA A 228 11.21 16.84 -2.51
CA ALA A 228 10.54 16.53 -1.27
C ALA A 228 10.61 17.66 -0.22
N ALA A 229 11.65 18.52 -0.28
CA ALA A 229 11.80 19.63 0.66
C ALA A 229 10.97 20.85 0.30
N THR A 230 10.74 21.10 -1.01
CA THR A 230 10.16 22.35 -1.50
C THR A 230 8.84 22.18 -2.25
N GLY A 231 8.49 20.96 -2.70
CA GLY A 231 7.36 20.70 -3.57
C GLY A 231 7.55 21.16 -5.01
N ASN A 232 8.74 21.67 -5.38
CA ASN A 232 9.03 22.09 -6.74
C ASN A 232 9.10 20.88 -7.67
N GLU A 233 8.54 21.04 -8.86
CA GLU A 233 8.60 20.00 -9.89
C GLU A 233 10.03 19.81 -10.39
N LYS A 234 10.51 18.57 -10.35
CA LYS A 234 11.79 18.16 -10.94
C LYS A 234 11.60 17.70 -12.39
N TRP A 235 10.58 16.90 -12.61
CA TRP A 235 10.15 16.46 -13.93
C TRP A 235 8.69 16.02 -13.90
N LYS A 236 8.06 16.06 -15.06
CA LYS A 236 6.72 15.56 -15.31
C LYS A 236 6.71 14.86 -16.66
N VAL A 237 6.02 13.71 -16.75
CA VAL A 237 5.85 12.94 -17.98
C VAL A 237 4.37 12.65 -18.16
N ASP A 238 3.85 13.04 -19.32
CA ASP A 238 2.47 12.70 -19.71
C ASP A 238 2.38 11.21 -20.01
N ARG A 239 1.24 10.61 -19.67
CA ARG A 239 0.98 9.19 -19.81
C ARG A 239 -0.29 8.95 -20.61
N ASP A 240 -0.23 8.05 -21.58
CA ASP A 240 -1.41 7.55 -22.30
C ASP A 240 -2.08 6.46 -21.45
N GLU A 241 -2.70 6.90 -20.34
CA GLU A 241 -3.33 6.01 -19.37
C GLU A 241 -4.75 6.48 -19.04
N LYS A 242 -5.53 5.57 -18.48
CA LYS A 242 -6.81 5.82 -17.84
C LYS A 242 -6.70 5.54 -16.35
N THR A 243 -7.80 5.69 -15.62
CA THR A 243 -7.83 5.48 -14.17
C THR A 243 -7.18 4.17 -13.77
N ASN A 244 -6.17 4.24 -12.93
CA ASN A 244 -5.43 3.14 -12.34
C ASN A 244 -5.23 3.38 -10.84
N TYR A 245 -5.05 2.30 -10.09
CA TYR A 245 -4.99 2.32 -8.62
C TYR A 245 -3.69 1.76 -8.06
N SER A 246 -2.86 1.15 -8.93
CA SER A 246 -1.56 0.59 -8.53
C SER A 246 -0.62 1.69 -8.04
N THR A 247 -0.01 1.48 -6.88
CA THR A 247 1.04 2.36 -6.37
C THR A 247 2.35 2.06 -7.08
N PRO A 248 3.10 3.06 -7.55
CA PRO A 248 4.43 2.90 -8.11
C PRO A 248 5.39 2.25 -7.12
N VAL A 249 6.45 1.64 -7.63
CA VAL A 249 7.51 1.08 -6.79
C VAL A 249 8.88 1.56 -7.24
N ILE A 250 9.81 1.69 -6.28
CA ILE A 250 11.23 1.87 -6.57
C ILE A 250 11.88 0.48 -6.59
N TRP A 251 12.29 0.06 -7.75
CA TRP A 251 12.95 -1.22 -7.94
C TRP A 251 14.46 -1.05 -8.03
N ASN A 252 15.15 -1.36 -6.95
CA ASN A 252 16.60 -1.45 -6.93
C ASN A 252 17.00 -2.85 -7.40
N ASN A 253 17.36 -2.98 -8.65
CA ASN A 253 17.78 -4.24 -9.24
C ASN A 253 19.30 -4.28 -9.50
N LYS A 254 19.82 -5.41 -9.93
CA LYS A 254 21.26 -5.60 -10.15
C LYS A 254 21.90 -4.67 -11.18
N PHE A 255 21.12 -3.98 -12.01
CA PHE A 255 21.64 -3.10 -13.05
C PHE A 255 21.46 -1.61 -12.75
N ARG A 256 20.30 -1.22 -12.14
CA ARG A 256 19.95 0.18 -11.86
C ARG A 256 18.77 0.28 -10.92
N THR A 257 18.51 1.50 -10.45
CA THR A 257 17.25 1.84 -9.78
C THR A 257 16.23 2.30 -10.81
N GLU A 258 15.01 1.80 -10.71
CA GLU A 258 13.91 2.08 -11.61
C GLU A 258 12.66 2.53 -10.83
N LEU A 259 11.92 3.51 -11.34
CA LEU A 259 10.58 3.84 -10.90
C LEU A 259 9.60 3.10 -11.82
N VAL A 260 8.91 2.10 -11.28
CA VAL A 260 8.00 1.26 -12.09
C VAL A 260 6.55 1.57 -11.76
N THR A 261 5.75 1.81 -12.80
CA THR A 261 4.32 2.10 -12.73
C THR A 261 3.54 1.05 -13.51
N ILE A 262 2.29 0.78 -13.11
CA ILE A 262 1.37 -0.07 -13.85
C ILE A 262 0.14 0.74 -14.26
N GLY A 263 -0.31 0.50 -15.49
CA GLY A 263 -1.52 1.05 -16.08
C GLY A 263 -2.03 0.16 -17.20
N LYS A 264 -2.52 0.73 -18.28
CA LYS A 264 -2.74 0.04 -19.57
C LYS A 264 -1.42 -0.56 -20.05
N SER A 265 -0.33 0.21 -19.84
CA SER A 265 1.04 -0.28 -19.95
C SER A 265 1.76 -0.21 -18.60
N ALA A 266 2.63 -1.17 -18.32
CA ALA A 266 3.65 -1.00 -17.30
C ALA A 266 4.83 -0.23 -17.92
N ARG A 267 5.36 0.74 -17.17
CA ARG A 267 6.49 1.56 -17.61
C ARG A 267 7.50 1.70 -16.49
N SER A 268 8.78 1.61 -16.88
CA SER A 268 9.89 1.93 -16.00
C SER A 268 10.53 3.24 -16.44
N TYR A 269 10.76 4.10 -15.47
CA TYR A 269 11.42 5.39 -15.65
C TYR A 269 12.73 5.44 -14.85
N ASP A 270 13.68 6.22 -15.34
CA ASP A 270 14.79 6.69 -14.53
C ASP A 270 14.24 7.63 -13.45
N PRO A 271 14.44 7.34 -12.15
CA PRO A 271 13.84 8.16 -11.09
C PRO A 271 14.32 9.61 -11.06
N ALA A 272 15.56 9.88 -11.50
CA ALA A 272 16.12 11.23 -11.45
C ALA A 272 15.64 12.12 -12.59
N THR A 273 15.33 11.55 -13.76
CA THR A 273 15.09 12.30 -15.00
C THR A 273 13.70 12.11 -15.59
N GLY A 274 12.97 11.04 -15.23
CA GLY A 274 11.71 10.66 -15.84
C GLY A 274 11.87 10.01 -17.22
N ASN A 275 13.09 9.76 -17.68
CA ASN A 275 13.32 9.09 -18.96
C ASN A 275 12.81 7.64 -18.91
N LEU A 276 12.10 7.24 -19.97
CA LEU A 276 11.56 5.89 -20.12
C LEU A 276 12.70 4.88 -20.33
N ASN A 277 12.78 3.86 -19.47
CA ASN A 277 13.69 2.74 -19.63
C ASN A 277 13.09 1.64 -20.52
N TRP A 278 11.85 1.22 -20.18
CA TRP A 278 11.10 0.21 -20.93
C TRP A 278 9.59 0.40 -20.76
N GLU A 279 8.85 -0.17 -21.71
CA GLU A 279 7.40 -0.25 -21.70
C GLU A 279 6.95 -1.68 -22.01
N LEU A 280 5.90 -2.13 -21.32
CA LEU A 280 5.19 -3.39 -21.51
C LEU A 280 3.71 -3.13 -21.66
N LYS A 281 3.12 -3.38 -22.83
CA LYS A 281 1.67 -3.33 -23.03
C LYS A 281 1.02 -4.53 -22.36
N MET A 282 0.21 -4.28 -21.35
CA MET A 282 -0.36 -5.34 -20.51
C MET A 282 -1.77 -5.76 -20.96
N GLY A 283 -2.31 -5.16 -22.00
CA GLY A 283 -3.68 -5.44 -22.49
C GLY A 283 -4.78 -4.90 -21.59
N GLU A 284 -5.97 -5.45 -21.74
CA GLU A 284 -7.18 -5.06 -21.01
C GLU A 284 -7.09 -5.41 -19.52
N GLY A 285 -7.96 -4.79 -18.70
CA GLY A 285 -8.05 -5.02 -17.26
C GLY A 285 -7.67 -3.80 -16.42
N MET A 286 -7.76 -3.92 -15.11
CA MET A 286 -7.55 -2.83 -14.17
C MET A 286 -6.23 -3.02 -13.43
N ALA A 287 -5.36 -2.02 -13.45
CA ALA A 287 -4.14 -1.99 -12.66
C ALA A 287 -4.48 -1.57 -11.22
N ILE A 288 -4.80 -2.54 -10.38
CA ILE A 288 -5.10 -2.34 -8.96
C ILE A 288 -3.94 -2.81 -8.09
N PRO A 289 -3.46 -4.06 -8.24
CA PRO A 289 -2.37 -4.57 -7.42
C PRO A 289 -1.06 -3.85 -7.74
N SER A 290 -0.26 -3.61 -6.72
CA SER A 290 1.08 -3.06 -6.86
C SER A 290 2.11 -4.17 -7.06
N PRO A 291 3.24 -3.91 -7.77
CA PRO A 291 4.26 -4.91 -8.04
C PRO A 291 4.94 -5.47 -6.78
N VAL A 292 5.50 -6.67 -6.92
CA VAL A 292 6.56 -7.20 -6.05
C VAL A 292 7.78 -7.52 -6.89
N TYR A 293 8.96 -7.54 -6.27
CA TYR A 293 10.20 -7.70 -7.00
C TYR A 293 11.30 -8.33 -6.13
N ASP A 294 12.29 -8.85 -6.82
CA ASP A 294 13.60 -9.19 -6.27
C ASP A 294 14.71 -8.48 -7.08
N ASN A 295 15.94 -8.90 -6.94
CA ASN A 295 17.08 -8.31 -7.63
C ASN A 295 17.12 -8.61 -9.15
N GLU A 296 16.43 -9.68 -9.57
CA GLU A 296 16.45 -10.22 -10.92
C GLU A 296 15.19 -9.88 -11.71
N HIS A 297 14.02 -9.87 -11.03
CA HIS A 297 12.71 -9.76 -11.65
C HIS A 297 11.78 -8.83 -10.90
N ILE A 298 10.88 -8.23 -11.67
CA ILE A 298 9.68 -7.56 -11.12
C ILE A 298 8.44 -8.26 -11.67
N TYR A 299 7.49 -8.51 -10.78
CA TYR A 299 6.25 -9.22 -11.07
C TYR A 299 5.09 -8.24 -11.11
N LEU A 300 4.48 -8.12 -12.29
CA LEU A 300 3.50 -7.09 -12.63
C LEU A 300 2.16 -7.75 -12.92
N GLY A 301 1.12 -7.41 -12.15
CA GLY A 301 -0.20 -7.99 -12.29
C GLY A 301 -1.28 -7.00 -12.67
N LYS A 302 -2.27 -7.44 -13.45
CA LYS A 302 -3.54 -6.72 -13.69
C LYS A 302 -4.72 -7.62 -13.36
N SER A 303 -5.73 -7.04 -12.71
CA SER A 303 -7.02 -7.68 -12.53
C SER A 303 -7.77 -7.72 -13.86
N GLY A 304 -8.36 -8.85 -14.20
CA GLY A 304 -9.24 -8.98 -15.38
C GLY A 304 -10.60 -8.30 -15.21
N GLY A 305 -10.90 -7.80 -14.01
CA GLY A 305 -12.20 -7.25 -13.65
C GLY A 305 -13.15 -8.29 -13.07
N PRO A 306 -14.42 -7.95 -12.88
CA PRO A 306 -15.39 -8.88 -12.32
C PRO A 306 -15.50 -10.16 -13.15
N ASN A 307 -15.31 -11.32 -12.51
CA ASN A 307 -15.44 -12.66 -13.10
C ASN A 307 -14.51 -12.96 -14.30
N LYS A 308 -13.44 -12.21 -14.47
CA LYS A 308 -12.38 -12.50 -15.44
C LYS A 308 -11.07 -12.78 -14.71
N PRO A 309 -10.28 -13.76 -15.19
CA PRO A 309 -8.96 -14.01 -14.63
C PRO A 309 -8.05 -12.81 -14.84
N GLY A 310 -7.11 -12.63 -13.91
CA GLY A 310 -6.06 -11.65 -14.04
C GLY A 310 -4.89 -12.15 -14.88
N ILE A 311 -3.95 -11.26 -15.16
CA ILE A 311 -2.70 -11.54 -15.86
C ILE A 311 -1.51 -11.19 -14.98
N LEU A 312 -0.44 -11.97 -15.06
CA LEU A 312 0.81 -11.73 -14.34
C LEU A 312 2.00 -11.89 -15.29
N PHE A 313 2.93 -10.96 -15.22
CA PHE A 313 4.17 -10.94 -15.98
C PHE A 313 5.36 -10.99 -15.03
N SER A 314 6.43 -11.70 -15.43
CA SER A 314 7.76 -11.58 -14.86
C SER A 314 8.65 -10.80 -15.83
N VAL A 315 9.12 -9.64 -15.41
CA VAL A 315 9.99 -8.76 -16.22
C VAL A 315 11.40 -8.80 -15.68
N LYS A 316 12.37 -9.02 -16.58
CA LYS A 316 13.80 -9.13 -16.26
C LYS A 316 14.42 -7.78 -15.92
N ALA A 317 15.28 -7.75 -14.92
CA ALA A 317 16.16 -6.62 -14.66
C ALA A 317 17.03 -6.29 -15.88
N GLY A 318 17.26 -4.99 -16.12
CA GLY A 318 18.05 -4.53 -17.25
C GLY A 318 17.29 -4.40 -18.57
N SER A 319 15.98 -4.68 -18.61
CA SER A 319 15.11 -4.50 -19.78
C SER A 319 15.16 -3.10 -20.35
N LYS A 320 14.98 -2.94 -21.69
CA LYS A 320 15.02 -1.64 -22.40
C LYS A 320 14.04 -1.62 -23.57
N GLY A 321 13.48 -0.45 -23.85
CA GLY A 321 12.58 -0.21 -25.00
C GLY A 321 11.22 -0.91 -24.84
N ASP A 322 10.54 -1.20 -25.96
CA ASP A 322 9.29 -1.97 -25.93
C ASP A 322 9.62 -3.45 -25.72
N ILE A 323 9.19 -3.97 -24.57
CA ILE A 323 9.40 -5.36 -24.15
C ILE A 323 8.14 -6.21 -24.28
N THR A 324 7.13 -5.70 -24.98
CA THR A 324 5.87 -6.41 -25.15
C THR A 324 6.09 -7.71 -25.95
N PRO A 325 5.63 -8.87 -25.45
CA PRO A 325 5.66 -10.11 -26.23
C PRO A 325 4.87 -9.95 -27.55
N ALA A 326 5.48 -10.41 -28.68
CA ALA A 326 4.83 -10.35 -29.97
C ALA A 326 3.63 -11.33 -30.07
N ASP A 327 2.60 -10.94 -30.80
CA ASP A 327 1.49 -11.78 -31.26
C ASP A 327 0.92 -12.75 -30.20
N SER A 328 0.48 -12.22 -29.07
CA SER A 328 -0.01 -13.04 -27.94
C SER A 328 1.02 -14.01 -27.32
N GLY A 329 2.29 -13.87 -27.62
CA GLY A 329 3.38 -14.60 -26.98
C GLY A 329 3.40 -14.45 -25.45
N LEU A 330 4.10 -15.35 -24.78
CA LEU A 330 4.21 -15.36 -23.32
C LEU A 330 5.58 -14.85 -22.83
N VAL A 331 6.52 -14.66 -23.75
CA VAL A 331 7.92 -14.27 -23.48
C VAL A 331 8.39 -13.21 -24.47
N SER A 332 9.39 -12.44 -24.08
CA SER A 332 10.13 -11.52 -24.96
C SER A 332 11.56 -11.35 -24.46
N SER A 333 12.32 -10.45 -25.08
CA SER A 333 13.66 -10.10 -24.57
C SER A 333 13.65 -9.63 -23.12
N GLY A 334 12.60 -8.88 -22.71
CA GLY A 334 12.42 -8.34 -21.35
C GLY A 334 11.45 -9.11 -20.47
N VAL A 335 10.58 -9.96 -21.02
CA VAL A 335 9.59 -10.76 -20.26
C VAL A 335 10.06 -12.21 -20.19
N GLU A 336 10.28 -12.69 -18.95
CA GLU A 336 10.68 -14.08 -18.71
C GLU A 336 9.54 -15.05 -18.92
N TRP A 337 8.37 -14.72 -18.36
CA TRP A 337 7.15 -15.48 -18.53
C TRP A 337 5.90 -14.61 -18.32
N THR A 338 4.78 -15.07 -18.86
CA THR A 338 3.45 -14.47 -18.70
C THR A 338 2.44 -15.55 -18.37
N ILE A 339 1.58 -15.30 -17.39
CA ILE A 339 0.44 -16.15 -17.08
C ILE A 339 -0.84 -15.33 -17.30
N ARG A 340 -1.72 -15.78 -18.20
CA ARG A 340 -2.91 -15.03 -18.62
C ARG A 340 -4.15 -15.31 -17.77
N GLU A 341 -4.14 -16.40 -17.00
CA GLU A 341 -5.26 -16.80 -16.17
C GLU A 341 -4.79 -17.04 -14.74
N THR A 342 -4.77 -15.96 -13.95
CA THR A 342 -4.33 -15.99 -12.56
C THR A 342 -5.39 -15.45 -11.62
N GLY A 343 -5.18 -15.64 -10.31
CA GLY A 343 -5.96 -15.02 -9.25
C GLY A 343 -5.62 -13.55 -8.97
N VAL A 344 -4.83 -12.90 -9.82
CA VAL A 344 -4.50 -11.47 -9.63
C VAL A 344 -5.79 -10.65 -9.64
N SER A 345 -5.99 -9.91 -8.54
CA SER A 345 -7.19 -9.12 -8.29
C SER A 345 -6.83 -7.82 -7.57
N ASN A 346 -7.62 -7.40 -6.58
CA ASN A 346 -7.36 -6.16 -5.82
C ASN A 346 -6.15 -6.28 -4.87
N PRO A 347 -6.01 -7.38 -4.10
CA PRO A 347 -4.83 -7.55 -3.24
C PRO A 347 -3.55 -7.65 -4.07
N SER A 348 -2.51 -6.98 -3.62
CA SER A 348 -1.19 -7.10 -4.24
C SER A 348 -0.54 -8.44 -3.89
N PRO A 349 0.28 -9.01 -4.79
CA PRO A 349 0.97 -10.27 -4.54
C PRO A 349 1.99 -10.16 -3.39
N LEU A 350 2.40 -11.33 -2.87
CA LEU A 350 3.57 -11.49 -2.02
C LEU A 350 4.63 -12.29 -2.76
N LEU A 351 5.89 -11.94 -2.57
CA LEU A 351 7.05 -12.70 -3.03
C LEU A 351 7.86 -13.16 -1.81
N PHE A 352 8.03 -14.46 -1.64
CA PHE A 352 8.79 -14.99 -0.51
C PHE A 352 9.40 -16.36 -0.82
N ASN A 353 10.70 -16.48 -0.57
CA ASN A 353 11.47 -17.73 -0.77
C ASN A 353 11.28 -18.35 -2.18
N GLY A 354 11.29 -17.50 -3.23
CA GLY A 354 11.13 -17.95 -4.61
C GLY A 354 9.70 -18.36 -4.99
N LEU A 355 8.71 -18.05 -4.14
CA LEU A 355 7.30 -18.29 -4.38
C LEU A 355 6.52 -16.97 -4.46
N ILE A 356 5.54 -16.92 -5.36
CA ILE A 356 4.59 -15.80 -5.47
C ILE A 356 3.24 -16.29 -4.97
N TYR A 357 2.65 -15.55 -4.03
CA TYR A 357 1.31 -15.82 -3.52
C TYR A 357 0.34 -14.75 -4.02
N LEU A 358 -0.75 -15.19 -4.62
CA LEU A 358 -1.82 -14.34 -5.12
C LEU A 358 -3.09 -14.65 -4.35
N LEU A 359 -3.74 -13.62 -3.85
CA LEU A 359 -5.05 -13.71 -3.20
C LEU A 359 -6.12 -13.16 -4.15
N SER A 360 -7.10 -13.97 -4.50
CA SER A 360 -8.28 -13.49 -5.21
C SER A 360 -9.07 -12.51 -4.32
N GLY A 361 -9.52 -11.42 -4.90
CA GLY A 361 -10.32 -10.41 -4.19
C GLY A 361 -11.71 -10.92 -3.75
N ARG A 362 -12.12 -12.10 -4.18
CA ARG A 362 -13.40 -12.73 -3.79
C ARG A 362 -13.25 -14.23 -3.63
N GLY A 363 -13.95 -14.78 -2.64
CA GLY A 363 -14.10 -16.21 -2.46
C GLY A 363 -12.92 -16.95 -1.86
N GLY A 364 -11.86 -16.25 -1.43
CA GLY A 364 -10.75 -16.84 -0.68
C GLY A 364 -9.85 -17.78 -1.47
N GLU A 365 -9.82 -17.67 -2.82
CA GLU A 365 -8.88 -18.45 -3.64
C GLU A 365 -7.44 -17.93 -3.44
N ILE A 366 -6.51 -18.84 -3.24
CA ILE A 366 -5.07 -18.59 -3.11
C ILE A 366 -4.33 -19.37 -4.18
N TYR A 367 -3.45 -18.69 -4.87
CA TYR A 367 -2.52 -19.28 -5.83
C TYR A 367 -1.11 -19.18 -5.26
N CYS A 368 -0.35 -20.23 -5.37
CA CYS A 368 1.11 -20.23 -5.16
C CYS A 368 1.77 -20.59 -6.48
N LEU A 369 2.71 -19.74 -6.91
CA LEU A 369 3.45 -19.90 -8.15
C LEU A 369 4.94 -19.97 -7.83
N ASP A 370 5.69 -20.73 -8.60
CA ASP A 370 7.14 -20.67 -8.65
C ASP A 370 7.57 -19.36 -9.33
N ALA A 371 8.33 -18.53 -8.64
CA ALA A 371 8.68 -17.20 -9.13
C ALA A 371 9.60 -17.22 -10.37
N ALA A 372 10.46 -18.23 -10.49
CA ALA A 372 11.40 -18.33 -11.60
C ALA A 372 10.72 -18.75 -12.92
N THR A 373 9.72 -19.63 -12.82
CA THR A 373 9.09 -20.27 -14.00
C THR A 373 7.67 -19.83 -14.26
N GLY A 374 7.00 -19.25 -13.27
CA GLY A 374 5.56 -18.99 -13.29
C GLY A 374 4.69 -20.23 -13.11
N ALA A 375 5.28 -21.42 -12.93
CA ALA A 375 4.52 -22.64 -12.76
C ALA A 375 3.65 -22.62 -11.52
N GLN A 376 2.39 -23.04 -11.66
CA GLN A 376 1.47 -23.15 -10.52
C GLN A 376 1.88 -24.30 -9.59
N VAL A 377 2.22 -23.96 -8.35
CA VAL A 377 2.52 -24.93 -7.29
C VAL A 377 1.21 -25.49 -6.71
N TYR A 378 0.30 -24.58 -6.35
CA TYR A 378 -1.06 -24.94 -5.98
C TYR A 378 -2.06 -23.81 -6.30
N LYS A 379 -3.33 -24.20 -6.40
CA LYS A 379 -4.49 -23.31 -6.39
C LYS A 379 -5.48 -23.91 -5.41
N GLU A 380 -5.77 -23.22 -4.34
CA GLU A 380 -6.62 -23.72 -3.26
C GLU A 380 -7.62 -22.65 -2.82
N LYS A 381 -8.62 -23.04 -2.09
CA LYS A 381 -9.67 -22.18 -1.58
C LYS A 381 -9.83 -22.30 -0.08
N VAL A 382 -9.80 -21.15 0.60
CA VAL A 382 -10.18 -21.04 2.00
C VAL A 382 -11.68 -20.75 2.08
N GLU A 383 -12.43 -21.65 2.72
CA GLU A 383 -13.88 -21.52 2.81
C GLU A 383 -14.31 -20.37 3.73
N LYS A 384 -15.49 -19.81 3.46
CA LYS A 384 -16.14 -18.74 4.25
C LYS A 384 -15.36 -17.44 4.30
N VAL A 385 -14.57 -17.14 3.27
CA VAL A 385 -13.88 -15.87 3.09
C VAL A 385 -14.75 -14.94 2.24
N GLY A 386 -14.95 -13.73 2.73
CA GLY A 386 -15.64 -12.64 2.03
C GLY A 386 -14.76 -11.95 0.98
N ALA A 387 -15.07 -10.68 0.68
CA ALA A 387 -14.25 -9.88 -0.21
C ALA A 387 -12.94 -9.48 0.49
N CYS A 388 -11.81 -9.65 -0.20
CA CYS A 388 -10.47 -9.24 0.25
C CYS A 388 -10.00 -8.04 -0.58
N TRP A 389 -9.79 -6.93 0.09
CA TRP A 389 -9.31 -5.68 -0.50
C TRP A 389 -7.85 -5.43 -0.16
N ALA A 390 -7.51 -5.73 1.10
CA ALA A 390 -6.18 -5.58 1.64
C ALA A 390 -5.21 -6.63 1.09
N SER A 391 -3.96 -6.24 0.96
CA SER A 391 -2.88 -7.16 0.58
C SER A 391 -2.56 -8.11 1.75
N PRO A 392 -2.24 -9.39 1.47
CA PRO A 392 -1.77 -10.34 2.48
C PRO A 392 -0.39 -9.95 3.01
N TRP A 393 0.00 -10.52 4.16
CA TRP A 393 1.34 -10.34 4.72
C TRP A 393 1.93 -11.64 5.26
N ILE A 394 3.26 -11.65 5.44
CA ILE A 394 4.01 -12.79 5.94
C ILE A 394 4.64 -12.47 7.30
N GLN A 395 4.57 -13.43 8.21
CA GLN A 395 5.35 -13.45 9.44
C GLN A 395 5.90 -14.86 9.67
N GLY A 396 7.21 -14.99 9.61
CA GLY A 396 7.90 -16.27 9.73
C GLY A 396 7.47 -17.26 8.64
N ASP A 397 6.85 -18.35 9.03
CA ASP A 397 6.32 -19.42 8.18
C ASP A 397 4.82 -19.31 7.89
N LYS A 398 4.22 -18.15 8.15
CA LYS A 398 2.76 -17.93 8.04
C LYS A 398 2.43 -16.78 7.10
N ILE A 399 1.38 -16.99 6.30
CA ILE A 399 0.73 -15.96 5.49
C ILE A 399 -0.59 -15.62 6.16
N TYR A 400 -0.85 -14.35 6.32
CA TYR A 400 -2.08 -13.80 6.87
C TYR A 400 -2.81 -12.99 5.80
N PHE A 401 -4.11 -13.10 5.75
CA PHE A 401 -4.97 -12.23 4.95
C PHE A 401 -6.33 -12.11 5.60
N TYR A 402 -7.01 -11.00 5.41
CA TYR A 402 -8.33 -10.78 5.97
C TYR A 402 -9.35 -10.32 4.92
N ASP A 403 -10.59 -10.66 5.19
CA ASP A 403 -11.72 -10.17 4.43
C ASP A 403 -12.26 -8.85 4.98
N GLU A 404 -13.19 -8.25 4.26
CA GLU A 404 -13.83 -6.99 4.65
C GLU A 404 -14.59 -7.04 5.99
N LYS A 405 -14.88 -8.22 6.52
CA LYS A 405 -15.57 -8.45 7.81
C LYS A 405 -14.62 -8.64 8.98
N GLY A 406 -13.32 -8.47 8.74
CA GLY A 406 -12.28 -8.58 9.76
C GLY A 406 -11.89 -10.01 10.14
N ILE A 407 -12.29 -10.99 9.35
CA ILE A 407 -11.88 -12.38 9.53
C ILE A 407 -10.51 -12.56 8.88
N THR A 408 -9.49 -12.78 9.71
CA THR A 408 -8.12 -13.04 9.25
C THR A 408 -7.88 -14.54 9.18
N GLN A 409 -7.52 -15.03 8.02
CA GLN A 409 -7.06 -16.40 7.81
C GLN A 409 -5.54 -16.47 7.93
N VAL A 410 -5.05 -17.57 8.47
CA VAL A 410 -3.63 -17.86 8.61
C VAL A 410 -3.34 -19.17 7.89
N ILE A 411 -2.46 -19.13 6.90
CA ILE A 411 -2.04 -20.31 6.14
C ILE A 411 -0.52 -20.48 6.22
N GLN A 412 -0.05 -21.68 5.95
CA GLN A 412 1.38 -21.99 5.96
C GLN A 412 2.07 -21.47 4.69
N VAL A 413 3.28 -20.91 4.85
CA VAL A 413 4.21 -20.62 3.74
C VAL A 413 4.78 -21.93 3.20
N GLY A 414 4.93 -22.04 1.89
CA GLY A 414 5.60 -23.17 1.26
C GLY A 414 4.82 -23.76 0.09
N LYS A 415 5.25 -24.92 -0.35
CA LYS A 415 4.69 -25.61 -1.53
C LYS A 415 3.46 -26.47 -1.18
N GLU A 416 3.17 -26.66 0.09
CA GLU A 416 1.99 -27.38 0.56
C GLU A 416 0.99 -26.41 1.17
N PHE A 417 -0.27 -26.48 0.74
CA PHE A 417 -1.33 -25.64 1.28
C PHE A 417 -1.84 -26.21 2.60
N LYS A 418 -1.88 -25.36 3.64
CA LYS A 418 -2.47 -25.72 4.93
C LYS A 418 -3.05 -24.49 5.60
N VAL A 419 -4.31 -24.55 5.99
CA VAL A 419 -4.94 -23.56 6.89
C VAL A 419 -4.53 -23.88 8.32
N LEU A 420 -3.99 -22.89 9.04
CA LEU A 420 -3.45 -23.04 10.38
C LEU A 420 -4.43 -22.56 11.45
N SER A 421 -4.97 -21.35 11.27
CA SER A 421 -5.88 -20.75 12.25
C SER A 421 -6.68 -19.60 11.63
N GLN A 422 -7.58 -19.04 12.43
CA GLN A 422 -8.41 -17.90 12.06
C GLN A 422 -8.46 -16.93 13.23
N ASN A 423 -8.34 -15.63 12.94
CA ASN A 423 -8.50 -14.53 13.89
C ASN A 423 -9.65 -13.62 13.47
N LYS A 424 -10.14 -12.76 14.35
CA LYS A 424 -11.22 -11.82 14.02
C LYS A 424 -11.10 -10.52 14.81
N LEU A 425 -11.39 -9.40 14.12
CA LEU A 425 -11.67 -8.10 14.71
C LEU A 425 -13.03 -7.62 14.24
N ASP A 426 -13.87 -7.06 15.13
CA ASP A 426 -15.25 -6.66 14.81
C ASP A 426 -15.33 -5.26 14.21
N ASP A 427 -14.81 -5.14 12.99
CA ASP A 427 -14.88 -3.94 12.15
C ASP A 427 -14.90 -4.33 10.67
N LYS A 428 -14.96 -3.34 9.78
CA LYS A 428 -14.79 -3.53 8.35
C LYS A 428 -13.43 -3.02 7.91
N PHE A 429 -12.78 -3.75 6.99
CA PHE A 429 -11.40 -3.48 6.60
C PHE A 429 -11.22 -3.43 5.08
N TRP A 430 -10.55 -2.37 4.62
CA TRP A 430 -10.08 -2.22 3.24
C TRP A 430 -8.57 -1.93 3.17
N ALA A 431 -8.04 -1.25 4.18
CA ALA A 431 -6.63 -0.86 4.24
C ALA A 431 -5.72 -2.06 4.51
N SER A 432 -4.55 -2.12 3.89
CA SER A 432 -3.53 -3.10 4.25
C SER A 432 -2.91 -2.78 5.60
N VAL A 433 -2.42 -3.81 6.30
CA VAL A 433 -1.79 -3.68 7.61
C VAL A 433 -0.46 -2.93 7.52
N ALA A 434 -0.14 -2.13 8.54
CA ALA A 434 1.24 -1.71 8.79
C ALA A 434 1.88 -2.63 9.82
N ILE A 435 3.17 -2.89 9.66
CA ILE A 435 3.91 -3.84 10.48
C ILE A 435 5.05 -3.08 11.17
N THR A 436 5.09 -3.18 12.50
CA THR A 436 6.19 -2.65 13.31
C THR A 436 7.18 -3.76 13.65
N ASN A 437 8.11 -3.54 14.57
CA ASN A 437 9.05 -4.59 14.98
C ASN A 437 8.40 -5.76 15.72
N ASP A 438 7.20 -5.54 16.32
CA ASP A 438 6.56 -6.52 17.21
C ASP A 438 5.02 -6.42 17.25
N ALA A 439 4.43 -5.59 16.38
CA ALA A 439 2.98 -5.39 16.34
C ALA A 439 2.45 -5.19 14.92
N TYR A 440 1.16 -5.45 14.75
CA TYR A 440 0.39 -5.12 13.57
C TYR A 440 -0.53 -3.93 13.87
N ILE A 441 -0.55 -2.96 12.95
CA ILE A 441 -1.46 -1.81 13.03
C ILE A 441 -2.52 -1.98 11.96
N PHE A 442 -3.74 -2.31 12.38
CA PHE A 442 -4.89 -2.44 11.49
C PHE A 442 -5.69 -1.15 11.48
N ARG A 443 -6.11 -0.74 10.30
CA ARG A 443 -7.10 0.33 10.13
C ARG A 443 -8.43 -0.26 9.69
N GLY A 444 -9.38 -0.26 10.61
CA GLY A 444 -10.79 -0.51 10.30
C GLY A 444 -11.51 0.78 9.88
N VAL A 445 -12.80 0.66 9.60
CA VAL A 445 -13.67 1.81 9.31
C VAL A 445 -13.91 2.64 10.56
N LYS A 446 -14.06 1.99 11.71
CA LYS A 446 -14.40 2.63 12.98
C LYS A 446 -13.18 2.91 13.85
N LYS A 447 -12.19 2.02 13.79
CA LYS A 447 -11.07 2.04 14.75
C LYS A 447 -9.72 1.75 14.10
N LEU A 448 -8.69 2.26 14.74
CA LEU A 448 -7.32 1.81 14.61
C LEU A 448 -7.05 0.78 15.71
N TYR A 449 -6.37 -0.31 15.37
CA TYR A 449 -6.04 -1.40 16.30
C TYR A 449 -4.53 -1.62 16.32
N CYS A 450 -3.96 -1.79 17.52
CA CYS A 450 -2.61 -2.31 17.70
C CYS A 450 -2.70 -3.73 18.23
N VAL A 451 -2.35 -4.69 17.38
CA VAL A 451 -2.30 -6.12 17.73
C VAL A 451 -0.87 -6.47 18.10
N LYS A 452 -0.66 -6.84 19.34
CA LYS A 452 0.64 -7.15 19.93
C LYS A 452 0.52 -8.29 20.93
N LYS A 453 1.56 -9.13 21.01
CA LYS A 453 1.65 -10.20 21.99
C LYS A 453 1.90 -9.68 23.40
#